data_b527232b07a1525f849a3848c8be9601
#
_entry.id   b527232b07a1525f849a3848c8be9601
#
_cell.length_a   1.000
_cell.length_b   1.000
_cell.length_c   1.000
_cell.angle_alpha   90.00
_cell.angle_beta   90.00
_cell.angle_gamma   90.00
#
_symmetry.space_group_name_H-M   'P 1'
#
loop_
_entity.id
_entity.type
_entity.pdbx_description
1 polymer ?
#
loop_
_entity_poly.entity_id
_entity_poly.type
_entity_poly.pdbx_seq_one_letter_code
_entity_poly.pdbx_strand_id
1 'polypeptide(L)'
;LNQNICDELVLIDINKERAWGEAADLSHGLPFAPSSMKIKAGEYSDCSDADLVVICAGAPQLPGESRRDLLQKNYKVFSSIVQPIIASGFNGVFLVASNPVDIMTQVVYTLSGFPANRVVGSGTSLDSARLRHMMSDYFHVNPRNVHAYVIGEHGDSEFVPWSQALILSLIHI
;
A
#
# COMPACT_ATOMS: atom_id res chain seq x y z
N LEU A 1 -5.15 0.75 -13.22
CA LEU A 1 -5.69 0.67 -14.59
C LEU A 1 -6.97 -0.14 -14.66
N ASN A 2 -6.91 -1.43 -14.32
CA ASN A 2 -8.02 -2.38 -14.53
C ASN A 2 -9.28 -2.11 -13.67
N GLN A 3 -9.16 -1.37 -12.58
CA GLN A 3 -10.29 -1.08 -11.68
C GLN A 3 -10.83 0.34 -11.80
N ASN A 4 -10.17 1.20 -12.59
CA ASN A 4 -10.57 2.60 -12.83
C ASN A 4 -10.88 3.36 -11.51
N ILE A 5 -9.95 3.33 -10.56
CA ILE A 5 -10.15 3.89 -9.21
C ILE A 5 -9.66 5.33 -9.06
N CYS A 6 -8.97 5.88 -10.04
CA CYS A 6 -8.49 7.27 -10.03
C CYS A 6 -8.41 7.85 -11.45
N ASP A 7 -8.45 9.17 -11.55
CA ASP A 7 -8.37 9.90 -12.81
C ASP A 7 -6.94 10.23 -13.22
N GLU A 8 -6.04 10.37 -12.26
CA GLU A 8 -4.63 10.66 -12.48
C GLU A 8 -3.76 9.80 -11.56
N LEU A 9 -2.68 9.26 -12.12
CA LEU A 9 -1.64 8.51 -11.41
C LEU A 9 -0.28 9.19 -11.66
N VAL A 10 0.34 9.66 -10.58
CA VAL A 10 1.68 10.24 -10.62
C VAL A 10 2.67 9.26 -10.00
N LEU A 11 3.71 8.89 -10.73
CA LEU A 11 4.77 8.02 -10.26
C LEU A 11 5.98 8.87 -9.85
N ILE A 12 6.43 8.71 -8.62
CA ILE A 12 7.59 9.42 -8.06
C ILE A 12 8.61 8.39 -7.61
N ASP A 13 9.81 8.47 -8.10
CA ASP A 13 10.93 7.63 -7.70
C ASP A 13 12.20 8.49 -7.59
N ILE A 14 13.13 8.10 -6.73
CA ILE A 14 14.48 8.70 -6.65
C ILE A 14 15.23 8.56 -7.99
N ASN A 15 14.97 7.47 -8.71
CA ASN A 15 15.41 7.26 -10.07
C ASN A 15 14.36 7.78 -11.04
N LYS A 16 14.54 9.00 -11.52
CA LYS A 16 13.58 9.66 -12.41
C LYS A 16 13.39 8.95 -13.74
N GLU A 17 14.44 8.33 -14.29
CA GLU A 17 14.35 7.56 -15.53
C GLU A 17 13.47 6.33 -15.35
N ARG A 18 13.57 5.66 -14.20
CA ARG A 18 12.70 4.56 -13.85
C ARG A 18 11.25 5.02 -13.73
N ALA A 19 10.97 6.09 -13.00
CA ALA A 19 9.61 6.63 -12.88
C ALA A 19 9.01 6.98 -14.25
N TRP A 20 9.81 7.56 -15.13
CA TRP A 20 9.39 7.88 -16.50
C TRP A 20 9.12 6.62 -17.32
N GLY A 21 10.01 5.62 -17.25
CA GLY A 21 9.84 4.35 -17.96
C GLY A 21 8.58 3.60 -17.53
N GLU A 22 8.34 3.48 -16.22
CA GLU A 22 7.13 2.85 -15.66
C GLU A 22 5.85 3.62 -16.05
N ALA A 23 5.90 4.96 -16.02
CA ALA A 23 4.77 5.77 -16.44
C ALA A 23 4.45 5.59 -17.94
N ALA A 24 5.49 5.51 -18.78
CA ALA A 24 5.34 5.25 -20.20
C ALA A 24 4.75 3.86 -20.45
N ASP A 25 5.28 2.82 -19.80
CA ASP A 25 4.79 1.44 -19.94
C ASP A 25 3.32 1.32 -19.56
N LEU A 26 2.93 1.87 -18.40
CA LEU A 26 1.53 1.90 -17.99
C LEU A 26 0.64 2.67 -18.98
N SER A 27 1.15 3.80 -19.52
CA SER A 27 0.41 4.60 -20.49
C SER A 27 0.18 3.86 -21.81
N HIS A 28 1.16 3.04 -22.24
CA HIS A 28 1.00 2.18 -23.42
C HIS A 28 -0.08 1.10 -23.25
N GLY A 29 -0.40 0.73 -22.00
CA GLY A 29 -1.49 -0.20 -21.69
C GLY A 29 -2.89 0.43 -21.70
N LEU A 30 -3.00 1.77 -21.66
CA LEU A 30 -4.29 2.47 -21.58
C LEU A 30 -5.26 2.16 -22.74
N PRO A 31 -4.82 2.01 -24.00
CA PRO A 31 -5.73 1.64 -25.10
C PRO A 31 -6.47 0.32 -24.88
N PHE A 32 -5.96 -0.56 -24.02
CA PHE A 32 -6.52 -1.87 -23.71
C PHE A 32 -7.15 -1.94 -22.30
N ALA A 33 -7.08 -0.85 -21.55
CA ALA A 33 -7.64 -0.77 -20.20
C ALA A 33 -9.06 -0.17 -20.21
N PRO A 34 -9.92 -0.50 -19.25
CA PRO A 34 -11.23 0.13 -19.11
C PRO A 34 -11.15 1.58 -18.57
N SER A 35 -9.96 2.08 -18.32
CA SER A 35 -9.69 3.37 -17.69
C SER A 35 -9.13 4.38 -18.70
N SER A 36 -9.51 5.64 -18.56
CA SER A 36 -8.96 6.77 -19.31
C SER A 36 -8.06 7.68 -18.43
N MET A 37 -7.47 7.12 -17.37
CA MET A 37 -6.65 7.88 -16.44
C MET A 37 -5.42 8.52 -17.11
N LYS A 38 -4.98 9.64 -16.57
CA LYS A 38 -3.71 10.25 -16.91
C LYS A 38 -2.60 9.59 -16.09
N ILE A 39 -1.49 9.24 -16.73
CA ILE A 39 -0.32 8.65 -16.04
C ILE A 39 0.91 9.46 -16.40
N LYS A 40 1.67 9.88 -15.40
CA LYS A 40 2.91 10.64 -15.58
C LYS A 40 3.94 10.30 -14.50
N ALA A 41 5.22 10.46 -14.82
CA ALA A 41 6.24 10.65 -13.81
C ALA A 41 6.14 12.09 -13.27
N GLY A 42 6.39 12.26 -11.97
CA GLY A 42 6.27 13.56 -11.32
C GLY A 42 7.25 13.78 -10.18
N GLU A 43 7.05 14.87 -9.47
CA GLU A 43 7.85 15.32 -8.34
C GLU A 43 6.96 15.44 -7.09
N TYR A 44 7.57 15.63 -5.91
CA TYR A 44 6.80 15.80 -4.67
C TYR A 44 5.87 17.02 -4.67
N SER A 45 6.12 18.01 -5.53
CA SER A 45 5.20 19.15 -5.73
C SER A 45 3.86 18.75 -6.32
N ASP A 46 3.80 17.65 -7.11
CA ASP A 46 2.56 17.11 -7.65
C ASP A 46 1.65 16.50 -6.57
N CYS A 47 2.15 16.33 -5.35
CA CYS A 47 1.33 15.85 -4.25
C CYS A 47 0.39 16.92 -3.67
N SER A 48 0.53 18.17 -4.03
CA SER A 48 -0.22 19.31 -3.44
C SER A 48 -1.73 19.17 -3.55
N ASP A 49 -2.21 18.59 -4.63
CA ASP A 49 -3.63 18.37 -4.96
C ASP A 49 -4.02 16.89 -5.01
N ALA A 50 -3.12 16.00 -4.59
CA ALA A 50 -3.39 14.57 -4.54
C ALA A 50 -4.36 14.21 -3.40
N ASP A 51 -5.29 13.30 -3.66
CA ASP A 51 -6.19 12.73 -2.65
C ASP A 51 -5.50 11.64 -1.83
N LEU A 52 -4.61 10.88 -2.46
CA LEU A 52 -3.95 9.71 -1.88
C LEU A 52 -2.48 9.66 -2.27
N VAL A 53 -1.62 9.50 -1.29
CA VAL A 53 -0.21 9.16 -1.50
C VAL A 53 0.06 7.75 -1.01
N VAL A 54 0.52 6.87 -1.91
CA VAL A 54 0.90 5.49 -1.59
C VAL A 54 2.42 5.40 -1.47
N ILE A 55 2.92 5.04 -0.30
CA ILE A 55 4.36 4.89 -0.05
C ILE A 55 4.72 3.40 -0.15
N CYS A 56 5.40 3.04 -1.26
CA CYS A 56 5.93 1.70 -1.52
C CYS A 56 7.46 1.65 -1.42
N ALA A 57 8.11 2.77 -1.09
CA ALA A 57 9.56 2.88 -1.00
C ALA A 57 10.09 2.18 0.25
N GLY A 58 11.30 1.65 0.15
CA GLY A 58 12.00 1.04 1.28
C GLY A 58 13.37 0.51 0.86
N ALA A 59 14.29 0.45 1.80
CA ALA A 59 15.57 -0.20 1.59
C ALA A 59 15.45 -1.71 1.82
N PRO A 60 16.03 -2.55 0.96
CA PRO A 60 16.09 -4.00 1.21
C PRO A 60 17.03 -4.29 2.40
N GLN A 61 16.73 -5.36 3.12
CA GLN A 61 17.63 -5.88 4.17
C GLN A 61 18.85 -6.53 3.51
N LEU A 62 20.02 -6.13 3.92
CA LEU A 62 21.28 -6.71 3.45
C LEU A 62 21.68 -7.93 4.30
N PRO A 63 22.43 -8.89 3.74
CA PRO A 63 22.97 -10.02 4.51
C PRO A 63 23.80 -9.53 5.71
N GLY A 64 23.49 -10.03 6.92
CA GLY A 64 24.15 -9.64 8.16
C GLY A 64 23.63 -8.36 8.82
N GLU A 65 22.67 -7.69 8.23
CA GLU A 65 22.05 -6.49 8.78
C GLU A 65 21.00 -6.83 9.83
N SER A 66 21.02 -6.14 10.96
CA SER A 66 20.00 -6.33 12.00
C SER A 66 18.68 -5.64 11.60
N ARG A 67 17.55 -6.11 12.19
CA ARG A 67 16.24 -5.45 12.02
C ARG A 67 16.27 -3.97 12.44
N ARG A 68 17.08 -3.64 13.45
CA ARG A 68 17.24 -2.27 13.95
C ARG A 68 17.93 -1.36 12.93
N ASP A 69 18.96 -1.87 12.25
CA ASP A 69 19.69 -1.11 11.23
C ASP A 69 18.77 -0.84 10.02
N LEU A 70 17.99 -1.85 9.62
CA LEU A 70 16.99 -1.72 8.56
C LEU A 70 15.93 -0.66 8.90
N LEU A 71 15.44 -0.66 10.14
CA LEU A 71 14.49 0.35 10.61
C LEU A 71 15.07 1.76 10.56
N GLN A 72 16.31 1.95 10.98
CA GLN A 72 16.97 3.25 10.91
C GLN A 72 17.16 3.74 9.47
N LYS A 73 17.50 2.84 8.55
CA LYS A 73 17.58 3.16 7.12
C LYS A 73 16.22 3.58 6.57
N ASN A 74 15.19 2.77 6.83
CA ASN A 74 13.85 3.07 6.36
C ASN A 74 13.28 4.35 6.97
N TYR A 75 13.57 4.65 8.23
CA TYR A 75 13.21 5.93 8.83
C TYR A 75 13.79 7.13 8.04
N LYS A 76 15.06 7.06 7.64
CA LYS A 76 15.69 8.12 6.82
C LYS A 76 15.04 8.24 5.44
N VAL A 77 14.76 7.10 4.80
CA VAL A 77 14.06 7.06 3.51
C VAL A 77 12.67 7.71 3.64
N PHE A 78 11.88 7.29 4.63
CA PHE A 78 10.55 7.84 4.87
C PHE A 78 10.59 9.33 5.23
N SER A 79 11.56 9.76 6.02
CA SER A 79 11.76 11.17 6.32
C SER A 79 12.02 12.00 5.06
N SER A 80 12.82 11.48 4.12
CA SER A 80 13.12 12.15 2.85
C SER A 80 11.93 12.17 1.88
N ILE A 81 10.92 11.33 2.09
CA ILE A 81 9.69 11.26 1.30
C ILE A 81 8.58 12.13 1.94
N VAL A 82 8.31 11.91 3.21
CA VAL A 82 7.16 12.52 3.90
C VAL A 82 7.35 14.04 4.04
N GLN A 83 8.55 14.51 4.35
CA GLN A 83 8.81 15.94 4.55
C GLN A 83 8.52 16.79 3.29
N PRO A 84 9.04 16.47 2.09
CA PRO A 84 8.73 17.25 0.89
C PRO A 84 7.25 17.12 0.47
N ILE A 85 6.58 15.97 0.73
CA ILE A 85 5.15 15.83 0.47
C ILE A 85 4.35 16.80 1.33
N ILE A 86 4.66 16.91 2.63
CA ILE A 86 4.00 17.87 3.52
C ILE A 86 4.32 19.30 3.08
N ALA A 87 5.56 19.57 2.72
CA ALA A 87 5.98 20.90 2.25
C ALA A 87 5.26 21.32 0.95
N SER A 88 4.79 20.38 0.12
CA SER A 88 3.98 20.67 -1.06
C SER A 88 2.56 21.21 -0.74
N GLY A 89 2.10 21.07 0.50
CA GLY A 89 0.74 21.42 0.90
C GLY A 89 -0.24 20.25 0.83
N PHE A 90 0.25 19.01 0.67
CA PHE A 90 -0.57 17.80 0.65
C PHE A 90 -1.53 17.74 1.84
N ASN A 91 -2.80 17.45 1.57
CA ASN A 91 -3.85 17.35 2.58
C ASN A 91 -4.78 16.13 2.38
N GLY A 92 -4.31 15.11 1.70
CA GLY A 92 -5.02 13.85 1.44
C GLY A 92 -4.77 12.78 2.51
N VAL A 93 -4.70 11.53 2.07
CA VAL A 93 -4.47 10.34 2.90
C VAL A 93 -3.15 9.69 2.53
N PHE A 94 -2.36 9.29 3.52
CA PHE A 94 -1.22 8.42 3.32
C PHE A 94 -1.63 6.95 3.42
N LEU A 95 -1.24 6.15 2.44
CA LEU A 95 -1.29 4.68 2.47
C LEU A 95 0.12 4.12 2.46
N VAL A 96 0.48 3.38 3.49
CA VAL A 96 1.81 2.78 3.62
C VAL A 96 1.74 1.31 3.25
N ALA A 97 2.54 0.91 2.25
CA ALA A 97 2.63 -0.47 1.76
C ALA A 97 4.05 -1.07 1.88
N SER A 98 4.93 -0.44 2.64
CA SER A 98 6.33 -0.87 2.83
C SER A 98 6.52 -1.59 4.16
N ASN A 99 7.25 -2.70 4.16
CA ASN A 99 7.54 -3.46 5.36
C ASN A 99 8.74 -2.89 6.18
N PRO A 100 8.66 -3.04 7.51
CA PRO A 100 7.55 -3.55 8.32
C PRO A 100 6.40 -2.54 8.40
N VAL A 101 5.24 -2.91 7.84
CA VAL A 101 4.17 -1.96 7.50
C VAL A 101 3.61 -1.20 8.71
N ASP A 102 3.39 -1.87 9.82
CA ASP A 102 2.80 -1.25 11.02
C ASP A 102 3.75 -0.20 11.62
N ILE A 103 5.05 -0.53 11.70
CA ILE A 103 6.09 0.39 12.20
C ILE A 103 6.25 1.57 11.23
N MET A 104 6.29 1.32 9.93
CA MET A 104 6.45 2.38 8.93
C MET A 104 5.21 3.28 8.85
N THR A 105 4.01 2.74 9.09
CA THR A 105 2.79 3.52 9.24
C THR A 105 2.88 4.46 10.46
N GLN A 106 3.39 3.96 11.59
CA GLN A 106 3.63 4.79 12.78
C GLN A 106 4.69 5.87 12.52
N VAL A 107 5.71 5.57 11.72
CA VAL A 107 6.72 6.56 11.31
C VAL A 107 6.08 7.67 10.48
N VAL A 108 5.25 7.33 9.47
CA VAL A 108 4.54 8.32 8.65
C VAL A 108 3.60 9.16 9.51
N TYR A 109 2.85 8.53 10.41
CA TYR A 109 1.98 9.23 11.36
C TYR A 109 2.76 10.27 12.19
N THR A 110 3.89 9.86 12.72
CA THR A 110 4.73 10.74 13.55
C THR A 110 5.37 11.88 12.75
N LEU A 111 5.88 11.58 11.56
CA LEU A 111 6.55 12.55 10.69
C LEU A 111 5.57 13.54 10.04
N SER A 112 4.37 13.08 9.69
CA SER A 112 3.38 13.91 9.01
C SER A 112 2.63 14.84 9.96
N GLY A 113 2.44 14.45 11.20
CA GLY A 113 1.55 15.15 12.14
C GLY A 113 0.07 15.09 11.72
N PHE A 114 -0.28 14.23 10.75
CA PHE A 114 -1.66 14.05 10.29
C PHE A 114 -2.49 13.30 11.34
N PRO A 115 -3.81 13.49 11.37
CA PRO A 115 -4.68 12.71 12.24
C PRO A 115 -4.67 11.23 11.83
N ALA A 116 -4.86 10.33 12.79
CA ALA A 116 -4.72 8.88 12.59
C ALA A 116 -5.61 8.31 11.47
N ASN A 117 -6.78 8.90 11.23
CA ASN A 117 -7.68 8.50 10.14
C ASN A 117 -7.20 8.89 8.72
N ARG A 118 -6.07 9.59 8.62
CA ARG A 118 -5.43 9.97 7.35
C ARG A 118 -4.09 9.28 7.12
N VAL A 119 -3.69 8.36 7.98
CA VAL A 119 -2.47 7.57 7.82
C VAL A 119 -2.82 6.11 8.00
N VAL A 120 -2.83 5.36 6.91
CA VAL A 120 -3.32 3.98 6.85
C VAL A 120 -2.17 3.07 6.38
N GLY A 121 -1.97 1.95 7.05
CA GLY A 121 -1.12 0.87 6.59
C GLY A 121 -1.92 -0.16 5.78
N SER A 122 -1.28 -0.82 4.82
CA SER A 122 -1.90 -1.96 4.11
C SER A 122 -2.17 -3.15 5.05
N GLY A 123 -1.48 -3.20 6.18
CA GLY A 123 -1.68 -4.19 7.25
C GLY A 123 -1.73 -5.62 6.71
N THR A 124 -2.71 -6.35 7.18
CA THR A 124 -2.97 -7.76 6.85
C THR A 124 -3.88 -7.96 5.62
N SER A 125 -3.99 -6.94 4.75
CA SER A 125 -4.85 -7.03 3.55
C SER A 125 -4.44 -8.15 2.60
N LEU A 126 -3.13 -8.33 2.39
CA LEU A 126 -2.61 -9.40 1.54
C LEU A 126 -2.80 -10.77 2.19
N ASP A 127 -2.61 -10.87 3.50
CA ASP A 127 -2.80 -12.12 4.25
C ASP A 127 -4.27 -12.54 4.24
N SER A 128 -5.18 -11.58 4.38
CA SER A 128 -6.62 -11.79 4.20
C SER A 128 -6.96 -12.29 2.79
N ALA A 129 -6.32 -11.73 1.75
CA ALA A 129 -6.54 -12.17 0.37
C ALA A 129 -6.04 -13.61 0.16
N ARG A 130 -4.87 -13.95 0.71
CA ARG A 130 -4.31 -15.32 0.68
C ARG A 130 -5.19 -16.31 1.41
N LEU A 131 -5.64 -15.97 2.63
CA LEU A 131 -6.56 -16.78 3.40
C LEU A 131 -7.83 -17.08 2.60
N ARG A 132 -8.45 -16.06 2.03
CA ARG A 132 -9.67 -16.20 1.22
C ARG A 132 -9.46 -17.09 0.00
N HIS A 133 -8.31 -16.98 -0.66
CA HIS A 133 -7.95 -17.85 -1.78
C HIS A 133 -7.81 -19.31 -1.32
N MET A 134 -7.03 -19.58 -0.27
CA MET A 134 -6.86 -20.92 0.26
C MET A 134 -8.18 -21.57 0.73
N MET A 135 -9.04 -20.79 1.38
CA MET A 135 -10.37 -21.25 1.78
C MET A 135 -11.26 -21.53 0.57
N SER A 136 -11.20 -20.70 -0.47
CA SER A 136 -11.98 -20.90 -1.67
C SER A 136 -11.62 -22.21 -2.39
N ASP A 137 -10.33 -22.54 -2.43
CA ASP A 137 -9.85 -23.80 -3.00
C ASP A 137 -10.30 -25.00 -2.16
N TYR A 138 -10.20 -24.89 -0.83
CA TYR A 138 -10.58 -25.97 0.08
C TYR A 138 -12.09 -26.26 0.03
N PHE A 139 -12.94 -25.23 -0.04
CA PHE A 139 -14.39 -25.36 -0.06
C PHE A 139 -14.99 -25.41 -1.46
N HIS A 140 -14.16 -25.33 -2.52
CA HIS A 140 -14.59 -25.32 -3.92
C HIS A 140 -15.61 -24.22 -4.24
N VAL A 141 -15.41 -23.01 -3.70
CA VAL A 141 -16.26 -21.85 -3.92
C VAL A 141 -15.48 -20.70 -4.55
N ASN A 142 -16.19 -19.74 -5.13
CA ASN A 142 -15.51 -18.53 -5.64
C ASN A 142 -14.91 -17.72 -4.46
N PRO A 143 -13.66 -17.23 -4.55
CA PRO A 143 -13.02 -16.43 -3.48
C PRO A 143 -13.81 -15.18 -3.09
N ARG A 144 -14.64 -14.64 -3.97
CA ARG A 144 -15.53 -13.52 -3.65
C ARG A 144 -16.63 -13.88 -2.66
N ASN A 145 -16.94 -15.15 -2.52
CA ASN A 145 -17.94 -15.67 -1.59
C ASN A 145 -17.37 -16.05 -0.22
N VAL A 146 -16.05 -15.88 -0.03
CA VAL A 146 -15.39 -16.10 1.25
C VAL A 146 -15.19 -14.77 1.95
N HIS A 147 -15.75 -14.63 3.13
CA HIS A 147 -15.62 -13.46 4.01
C HIS A 147 -14.83 -13.88 5.24
N ALA A 148 -13.53 -13.86 5.13
CA ALA A 148 -12.60 -14.15 6.22
C ALA A 148 -11.46 -13.11 6.18
N TYR A 149 -10.99 -12.73 7.34
CA TYR A 149 -9.99 -11.70 7.50
C TYR A 149 -8.87 -12.18 8.42
N VAL A 150 -7.68 -11.76 8.13
CA VAL A 150 -6.55 -11.78 9.05
C VAL A 150 -6.49 -10.41 9.70
N ILE A 151 -6.35 -10.33 11.00
CA ILE A 151 -6.28 -9.08 11.75
C ILE A 151 -5.09 -9.09 12.72
N GLY A 152 -4.73 -7.92 13.24
CA GLY A 152 -3.57 -7.71 14.09
C GLY A 152 -2.42 -7.03 13.34
N GLU A 153 -1.23 -7.10 13.88
CA GLU A 153 0.00 -6.64 13.24
C GLU A 153 0.40 -7.63 12.14
N HIS A 154 0.76 -7.11 10.94
CA HIS A 154 1.25 -7.97 9.87
C HIS A 154 2.56 -8.66 10.26
N GLY A 155 2.51 -9.96 10.53
CA GLY A 155 3.62 -10.78 10.97
C GLY A 155 3.21 -11.89 11.95
N ASP A 156 4.11 -12.25 12.86
CA ASP A 156 3.93 -13.41 13.75
C ASP A 156 2.78 -13.26 14.76
N SER A 157 2.26 -12.07 14.96
CA SER A 157 1.15 -11.77 15.90
C SER A 157 -0.22 -11.63 15.22
N GLU A 158 -0.30 -11.81 13.90
CA GLU A 158 -1.58 -11.82 13.18
C GLU A 158 -2.43 -13.06 13.54
N PHE A 159 -3.74 -12.92 13.48
CA PHE A 159 -4.65 -14.03 13.72
C PHE A 159 -5.96 -13.94 12.92
N VAL A 160 -6.65 -15.06 12.82
CA VAL A 160 -7.95 -15.17 12.12
C VAL A 160 -9.08 -15.23 13.14
N PRO A 161 -10.02 -14.26 13.17
CA PRO A 161 -11.22 -14.36 13.99
C PRO A 161 -12.25 -15.31 13.34
N TRP A 162 -12.04 -16.61 13.50
CA TRP A 162 -12.83 -17.67 12.87
C TRP A 162 -14.33 -17.53 13.12
N SER A 163 -14.74 -17.05 14.30
CA SER A 163 -16.15 -16.82 14.62
C SER A 163 -16.85 -15.79 13.71
N GLN A 164 -16.08 -15.04 12.91
CA GLN A 164 -16.59 -14.06 11.95
C GLN A 164 -16.37 -14.51 10.49
N ALA A 165 -15.81 -15.69 10.28
CA ALA A 165 -15.59 -16.20 8.94
C ALA A 165 -16.88 -16.79 8.38
N LEU A 166 -17.23 -16.40 7.15
CA LEU A 166 -18.46 -16.79 6.47
C LEU A 166 -18.16 -17.27 5.06
N ILE A 167 -18.89 -18.29 4.61
CA ILE A 167 -18.93 -18.71 3.22
C ILE A 167 -20.35 -18.53 2.67
N LEU A 168 -20.48 -17.90 1.49
CA LEU A 168 -21.75 -17.63 0.82
C LEU A 168 -22.73 -16.81 1.67
N SER A 169 -22.24 -16.06 2.66
CA SER A 169 -23.04 -15.31 3.64
C SER A 169 -24.03 -16.15 4.46
N LEU A 170 -23.95 -17.46 4.38
CA LEU A 170 -24.94 -18.39 4.97
C LEU A 170 -24.31 -19.40 5.95
N ILE A 171 -23.01 -19.64 5.86
CA ILE A 171 -22.32 -20.68 6.65
C ILE A 171 -21.23 -20.01 7.48
N HIS A 172 -21.39 -20.04 8.80
CA HIS A 172 -20.31 -19.80 9.74
C HIS A 172 -19.36 -21.01 9.74
N ILE A 173 -18.07 -20.76 9.74
CA ILE A 173 -17.03 -21.80 9.78
C ILE A 173 -16.73 -22.12 11.24
#